data_09b9a30b5d98f252c9052e87419a59e0
#
_entry.id   09b9a30b5d98f252c9052e87419a59e0
#
_cell.length_a   1.000
_cell.length_b   1.000
_cell.length_c   1.000
_cell.angle_alpha   90.00
_cell.angle_beta   90.00
_cell.angle_gamma   90.00
#
_symmetry.space_group_name_H-M   'P 1'
#
loop_
_entity.id
_entity.type
_entity.pdbx_description
1 polymer ?
#
loop_
_entity_poly.entity_id
_entity_poly.type
_entity_poly.pdbx_seq_one_letter_code
_entity_poly.pdbx_strand_id
1 'polypeptide(L)'
;VFIQYSRGFRQFFVALLFLPFLLLADQSLAAASQAQNQSKTLLVVGDSLSAGYGLQQHEGWVSLLQNLWADETHRIDVINAAISGETSDGGLARLPRLLEQHEPSHVLIELGGNDGLQGHPVGKLKTNLNKMIRLSQEAGATVILQDMEIPSNYGSRYTTLFADAFDEVAEKNDVALVPFFLKSVALNKDLMQKDGIHPNKEAQPLIAEYMDNKLKPLILDNATR
;
A
#
# COMPACT_ATOMS: atom_id res chain seq x y z
N VAL A 1 -43.47 -1.31 -78.84
CA VAL A 1 -42.29 -1.94 -78.24
C VAL A 1 -42.24 -1.52 -76.81
N PHE A 2 -42.64 -2.40 -75.88
CA PHE A 2 -42.59 -2.17 -74.42
C PHE A 2 -41.30 -2.76 -73.88
N ILE A 3 -40.50 -1.99 -73.17
CA ILE A 3 -39.33 -2.49 -72.45
C ILE A 3 -39.73 -2.52 -70.96
N GLN A 4 -39.76 -3.72 -70.35
CA GLN A 4 -39.94 -4.00 -69.00
C GLN A 4 -38.61 -3.73 -68.25
N TYR A 5 -38.56 -2.84 -67.23
CA TYR A 5 -37.45 -2.71 -66.29
C TYR A 5 -37.69 -3.62 -65.08
N SER A 6 -36.77 -4.56 -64.88
CA SER A 6 -36.80 -5.55 -63.83
C SER A 6 -36.52 -4.87 -62.46
N ARG A 7 -37.37 -5.21 -61.48
CA ARG A 7 -37.14 -4.98 -60.04
C ARG A 7 -36.04 -5.94 -59.49
N GLY A 8 -34.88 -5.45 -59.18
CA GLY A 8 -33.86 -6.32 -58.62
C GLY A 8 -32.62 -5.58 -58.10
N PHE A 9 -32.80 -4.61 -57.19
CA PHE A 9 -31.60 -4.01 -56.53
C PHE A 9 -31.99 -3.28 -55.26
N ARG A 10 -32.49 -4.02 -54.27
CA ARG A 10 -32.86 -3.37 -52.99
C ARG A 10 -32.65 -4.22 -51.73
N GLN A 11 -31.81 -5.23 -51.75
CA GLN A 11 -31.61 -6.09 -50.58
C GLN A 11 -30.15 -6.30 -50.13
N PHE A 12 -29.15 -5.57 -50.64
CA PHE A 12 -27.76 -5.81 -50.30
C PHE A 12 -27.09 -4.70 -49.44
N PHE A 13 -27.82 -3.72 -48.95
CA PHE A 13 -27.19 -2.59 -48.21
C PHE A 13 -27.43 -2.56 -46.69
N VAL A 14 -28.12 -3.53 -46.08
CA VAL A 14 -28.41 -3.52 -44.64
C VAL A 14 -27.43 -4.37 -43.82
N ALA A 15 -26.67 -5.29 -44.44
CA ALA A 15 -25.77 -6.20 -43.67
C ALA A 15 -24.40 -5.64 -43.37
N LEU A 16 -23.98 -4.49 -43.93
CA LEU A 16 -22.60 -3.98 -43.78
C LEU A 16 -22.43 -2.95 -42.66
N LEU A 17 -23.50 -2.53 -41.97
CA LEU A 17 -23.44 -1.53 -40.89
C LEU A 17 -23.38 -2.12 -39.48
N PHE A 18 -23.56 -3.44 -39.33
CA PHE A 18 -23.48 -4.08 -37.99
C PHE A 18 -22.14 -4.71 -37.64
N LEU A 19 -21.22 -4.87 -38.61
CA LEU A 19 -19.91 -5.52 -38.34
C LEU A 19 -18.94 -4.68 -37.52
N PRO A 20 -18.84 -3.34 -37.62
CA PRO A 20 -17.92 -2.57 -36.82
C PRO A 20 -18.31 -2.46 -35.32
N PHE A 21 -19.60 -2.66 -34.99
CA PHE A 21 -20.05 -2.56 -33.60
C PHE A 21 -19.71 -3.80 -32.75
N LEU A 22 -19.63 -4.98 -33.33
CA LEU A 22 -19.20 -6.21 -32.63
C LEU A 22 -17.70 -6.19 -32.33
N LEU A 23 -16.86 -5.63 -33.21
CA LEU A 23 -15.41 -5.54 -33.00
C LEU A 23 -15.04 -4.56 -31.89
N LEU A 24 -15.86 -3.52 -31.68
CA LEU A 24 -15.63 -2.56 -30.57
C LEU A 24 -16.02 -3.14 -29.18
N ALA A 25 -17.01 -4.03 -29.12
CA ALA A 25 -17.43 -4.69 -27.91
C ALA A 25 -16.37 -5.70 -27.41
N ASP A 26 -15.74 -6.46 -28.31
CA ASP A 26 -14.68 -7.41 -27.97
C ASP A 26 -13.41 -6.72 -27.45
N GLN A 27 -13.05 -5.56 -27.98
CA GLN A 27 -11.92 -4.79 -27.49
C GLN A 27 -12.17 -4.21 -26.08
N SER A 28 -13.39 -3.83 -25.78
CA SER A 28 -13.77 -3.32 -24.43
C SER A 28 -13.74 -4.43 -23.38
N LEU A 29 -14.17 -5.63 -23.73
CA LEU A 29 -14.11 -6.80 -22.83
C LEU A 29 -12.67 -7.29 -22.61
N ALA A 30 -11.83 -7.26 -23.62
CA ALA A 30 -10.41 -7.61 -23.51
C ALA A 30 -9.64 -6.59 -22.68
N ALA A 31 -9.92 -5.29 -22.84
CA ALA A 31 -9.32 -4.23 -22.03
C ALA A 31 -9.76 -4.31 -20.55
N ALA A 32 -11.02 -4.61 -20.28
CA ALA A 32 -11.53 -4.83 -18.92
C ALA A 32 -10.91 -6.07 -18.26
N SER A 33 -10.73 -7.17 -19.02
CA SER A 33 -10.06 -8.37 -18.53
C SER A 33 -8.56 -8.17 -18.28
N GLN A 34 -7.89 -7.32 -19.06
CA GLN A 34 -6.48 -6.98 -18.84
C GLN A 34 -6.30 -6.06 -17.64
N ALA A 35 -7.22 -5.15 -17.37
CA ALA A 35 -7.19 -4.29 -16.18
C ALA A 35 -7.37 -5.08 -14.86
N GLN A 36 -8.10 -6.20 -14.90
CA GLN A 36 -8.30 -7.07 -13.74
C GLN A 36 -7.09 -7.97 -13.41
N ASN A 37 -6.12 -8.09 -14.31
CA ASN A 37 -4.98 -9.01 -14.14
C ASN A 37 -3.64 -8.27 -13.92
N GLN A 38 -3.67 -6.98 -13.57
CA GLN A 38 -2.44 -6.28 -13.17
C GLN A 38 -2.05 -6.75 -11.76
N SER A 39 -0.88 -7.37 -11.66
CA SER A 39 -0.28 -7.72 -10.36
C SER A 39 -0.16 -6.45 -9.53
N LYS A 40 -0.68 -6.47 -8.30
CA LYS A 40 -0.53 -5.35 -7.36
C LYS A 40 0.86 -5.40 -6.75
N THR A 41 1.47 -4.24 -6.54
CA THR A 41 2.76 -4.13 -5.88
C THR A 41 2.63 -3.25 -4.66
N LEU A 42 3.00 -3.77 -3.48
CA LEU A 42 3.07 -3.03 -2.23
C LEU A 42 4.52 -2.69 -1.91
N LEU A 43 4.86 -1.41 -1.93
CA LEU A 43 6.14 -0.91 -1.44
C LEU A 43 6.02 -0.56 0.05
N VAL A 44 6.79 -1.23 0.91
CA VAL A 44 6.86 -0.93 2.34
C VAL A 44 8.03 0.01 2.59
N VAL A 45 7.74 1.25 2.97
CA VAL A 45 8.72 2.27 3.38
C VAL A 45 8.64 2.39 4.89
N GLY A 46 9.57 1.75 5.58
CA GLY A 46 9.49 1.56 7.02
C GLY A 46 10.85 1.63 7.71
N ASP A 47 10.82 1.39 9.01
CA ASP A 47 11.99 1.40 9.87
C ASP A 47 12.41 -0.02 10.34
N SER A 48 12.96 -0.13 11.55
CA SER A 48 13.44 -1.40 12.11
C SER A 48 12.34 -2.44 12.30
N LEU A 49 11.10 -2.03 12.51
CA LEU A 49 9.96 -2.94 12.71
C LEU A 49 9.63 -3.72 11.44
N SER A 50 9.70 -3.06 10.29
CA SER A 50 9.49 -3.69 8.97
C SER A 50 10.76 -4.27 8.37
N ALA A 51 11.96 -3.75 8.74
CA ALA A 51 13.24 -4.31 8.32
C ALA A 51 13.56 -5.64 9.01
N GLY A 52 12.85 -6.00 10.10
CA GLY A 52 13.10 -7.22 10.86
C GLY A 52 14.40 -7.13 11.68
N TYR A 53 14.61 -6.02 12.41
CA TYR A 53 15.79 -5.82 13.25
C TYR A 53 16.04 -7.01 14.18
N GLY A 54 17.28 -7.52 14.19
CA GLY A 54 17.70 -8.63 15.04
C GLY A 54 17.24 -10.02 14.56
N LEU A 55 16.60 -10.12 13.38
CA LEU A 55 16.06 -11.35 12.79
C LEU A 55 16.75 -11.68 11.45
N GLN A 56 16.60 -12.90 11.00
CA GLN A 56 16.91 -13.26 9.61
C GLN A 56 15.83 -12.64 8.69
N GLN A 57 16.20 -12.23 7.49
CA GLN A 57 15.31 -11.56 6.55
C GLN A 57 13.97 -12.31 6.32
N HIS A 58 14.01 -13.64 6.20
CA HIS A 58 12.83 -14.46 5.96
C HIS A 58 11.93 -14.66 7.19
N GLU A 59 12.40 -14.25 8.38
CA GLU A 59 11.66 -14.34 9.63
C GLU A 59 10.78 -13.10 9.89
N GLY A 60 11.09 -11.97 9.26
CA GLY A 60 10.35 -10.71 9.42
C GLY A 60 8.94 -10.77 8.84
N TRP A 61 8.00 -10.03 9.45
CA TRP A 61 6.58 -10.03 9.07
C TRP A 61 6.34 -9.69 7.60
N VAL A 62 7.13 -8.80 7.00
CA VAL A 62 6.99 -8.43 5.59
C VAL A 62 7.28 -9.62 4.66
N SER A 63 8.33 -10.40 4.97
CA SER A 63 8.64 -11.62 4.21
C SER A 63 7.58 -12.71 4.42
N LEU A 64 7.05 -12.85 5.63
CA LEU A 64 5.96 -13.78 5.91
C LEU A 64 4.68 -13.38 5.16
N LEU A 65 4.36 -12.10 5.13
CA LEU A 65 3.22 -11.56 4.37
C LEU A 65 3.38 -11.81 2.86
N GLN A 66 4.58 -11.60 2.29
CA GLN A 66 4.88 -11.92 0.89
C GLN A 66 4.62 -13.41 0.60
N ASN A 67 5.04 -14.31 1.50
CA ASN A 67 4.81 -15.74 1.33
C ASN A 67 3.32 -16.09 1.38
N LEU A 68 2.54 -15.47 2.30
CA LEU A 68 1.08 -15.66 2.35
C LEU A 68 0.41 -15.25 1.04
N TRP A 69 0.85 -14.15 0.43
CA TRP A 69 0.24 -13.60 -0.79
C TRP A 69 0.76 -14.25 -2.09
N ALA A 70 1.89 -14.92 -2.05
CA ALA A 70 2.48 -15.57 -3.24
C ALA A 70 1.62 -16.74 -3.75
N ASP A 71 0.91 -17.43 -2.85
CA ASP A 71 0.12 -18.63 -3.16
C ASP A 71 -1.35 -18.31 -3.47
N GLU A 72 -1.73 -17.02 -3.54
CA GLU A 72 -3.11 -16.62 -3.74
C GLU A 72 -3.47 -16.35 -5.20
N THR A 73 -4.79 -16.43 -5.50
CA THR A 73 -5.34 -16.14 -6.84
C THR A 73 -5.06 -14.70 -7.29
N HIS A 74 -5.00 -13.77 -6.33
CA HIS A 74 -4.64 -12.38 -6.57
C HIS A 74 -3.24 -12.12 -6.00
N ARG A 75 -2.23 -12.30 -6.84
CA ARG A 75 -0.85 -12.09 -6.45
C ARG A 75 -0.59 -10.61 -6.14
N ILE A 76 -0.11 -10.36 -4.93
CA ILE A 76 0.42 -9.07 -4.50
C ILE A 76 1.92 -9.25 -4.28
N ASP A 77 2.74 -8.53 -5.04
CA ASP A 77 4.18 -8.51 -4.86
C ASP A 77 4.55 -7.48 -3.79
N VAL A 78 5.28 -7.89 -2.75
CA VAL A 78 5.69 -7.01 -1.65
C VAL A 78 7.17 -6.66 -1.77
N ILE A 79 7.47 -5.36 -1.81
CA ILE A 79 8.83 -4.83 -1.84
C ILE A 79 9.13 -4.23 -0.46
N ASN A 80 10.01 -4.88 0.30
CA ASN A 80 10.46 -4.35 1.58
C ASN A 80 11.62 -3.38 1.38
N ALA A 81 11.33 -2.09 1.50
CA ALA A 81 12.32 -1.01 1.45
C ALA A 81 12.58 -0.38 2.83
N ALA A 82 12.26 -1.10 3.91
CA ALA A 82 12.48 -0.62 5.28
C ALA A 82 13.98 -0.62 5.64
N ILE A 83 14.40 0.37 6.44
CA ILE A 83 15.77 0.50 6.95
C ILE A 83 15.73 0.73 8.45
N SER A 84 16.44 -0.10 9.22
CA SER A 84 16.52 0.03 10.68
C SER A 84 17.06 1.40 11.09
N GLY A 85 16.37 2.05 12.05
CA GLY A 85 16.74 3.36 12.58
C GLY A 85 16.27 4.54 11.71
N GLU A 86 15.53 4.29 10.63
CA GLU A 86 15.09 5.33 9.70
C GLU A 86 14.05 6.26 10.34
N THR A 87 14.23 7.56 10.12
CA THR A 87 13.27 8.61 10.47
C THR A 87 12.45 9.02 9.25
N SER A 88 11.43 9.83 9.48
CA SER A 88 10.64 10.42 8.40
C SER A 88 11.47 11.26 7.42
N ASP A 89 12.59 11.87 7.86
CA ASP A 89 13.52 12.58 6.97
C ASP A 89 14.23 11.63 6.00
N GLY A 90 14.76 10.52 6.52
CA GLY A 90 15.47 9.54 5.70
C GLY A 90 14.55 8.89 4.69
N GLY A 91 13.37 8.45 5.14
CA GLY A 91 12.34 7.88 4.25
C GLY A 91 11.93 8.84 3.14
N LEU A 92 11.66 10.12 3.48
CA LEU A 92 11.32 11.15 2.50
C LEU A 92 12.44 11.37 1.47
N ALA A 93 13.70 11.37 1.91
CA ALA A 93 14.84 11.63 1.03
C ALA A 93 15.02 10.56 -0.05
N ARG A 94 14.73 9.29 0.27
CA ARG A 94 14.91 8.16 -0.67
C ARG A 94 13.63 7.77 -1.43
N LEU A 95 12.46 8.21 -0.96
CA LEU A 95 11.18 7.83 -1.54
C LEU A 95 11.07 8.10 -3.05
N PRO A 96 11.49 9.26 -3.61
CA PRO A 96 11.37 9.50 -5.05
C PRO A 96 12.06 8.42 -5.90
N ARG A 97 13.27 8.02 -5.49
CA ARG A 97 14.01 6.95 -6.18
C ARG A 97 13.32 5.60 -6.07
N LEU A 98 12.73 5.28 -4.93
CA LEU A 98 12.00 4.04 -4.73
C LEU A 98 10.74 3.97 -5.61
N LEU A 99 10.01 5.10 -5.72
CA LEU A 99 8.83 5.20 -6.58
C LEU A 99 9.21 5.02 -8.05
N GLU A 100 10.27 5.67 -8.52
CA GLU A 100 10.77 5.54 -9.88
C GLU A 100 11.26 4.11 -10.20
N GLN A 101 11.95 3.49 -9.24
CA GLN A 101 12.54 2.15 -9.43
C GLN A 101 11.50 1.04 -9.45
N HIS A 102 10.45 1.15 -8.65
CA HIS A 102 9.52 0.06 -8.39
C HIS A 102 8.13 0.27 -8.96
N GLU A 103 7.77 1.49 -9.33
CA GLU A 103 6.44 1.86 -9.88
C GLU A 103 5.29 1.18 -9.12
N PRO A 104 5.24 1.28 -7.76
CA PRO A 104 4.32 0.50 -6.95
C PRO A 104 2.88 0.97 -7.16
N SER A 105 1.93 0.01 -7.14
CA SER A 105 0.50 0.36 -7.09
C SER A 105 0.05 0.86 -5.72
N HIS A 106 0.75 0.43 -4.65
CA HIS A 106 0.47 0.81 -3.27
C HIS A 106 1.77 1.09 -2.51
N VAL A 107 1.72 2.07 -1.60
CA VAL A 107 2.82 2.40 -0.68
C VAL A 107 2.30 2.34 0.75
N LEU A 108 2.91 1.50 1.58
CA LEU A 108 2.75 1.53 3.02
C LEU A 108 3.85 2.41 3.61
N ILE A 109 3.46 3.50 4.28
CA ILE A 109 4.38 4.36 5.03
C ILE A 109 4.33 3.94 6.49
N GLU A 110 5.38 3.28 6.98
CA GLU A 110 5.55 2.79 8.35
C GLU A 110 6.78 3.50 8.96
N LEU A 111 6.66 4.81 9.20
CA LEU A 111 7.73 5.69 9.70
C LEU A 111 7.20 6.67 10.73
N GLY A 112 8.12 7.15 11.57
CA GLY A 112 7.85 8.13 12.62
C GLY A 112 8.22 7.61 14.00
N GLY A 113 8.32 6.29 14.20
CA GLY A 113 8.75 5.70 15.46
C GLY A 113 10.08 6.29 15.94
N ASN A 114 11.10 6.34 15.07
CA ASN A 114 12.39 6.91 15.39
C ASN A 114 12.36 8.44 15.59
N ASP A 115 11.50 9.17 14.87
CA ASP A 115 11.25 10.61 15.11
C ASP A 115 10.75 10.80 16.56
N GLY A 116 9.77 9.99 16.97
CA GLY A 116 9.20 10.03 18.30
C GLY A 116 10.21 9.65 19.39
N LEU A 117 10.92 8.55 19.22
CA LEU A 117 11.95 8.07 20.17
C LEU A 117 13.13 9.04 20.32
N GLN A 118 13.45 9.81 19.29
CA GLN A 118 14.48 10.85 19.34
C GLN A 118 13.96 12.22 19.81
N GLY A 119 12.64 12.33 20.09
CA GLY A 119 12.03 13.58 20.54
C GLY A 119 11.99 14.66 19.46
N HIS A 120 11.94 14.28 18.19
CA HIS A 120 11.86 15.25 17.09
C HIS A 120 10.55 16.06 17.14
N PRO A 121 10.54 17.29 16.59
CA PRO A 121 9.34 18.08 16.55
C PRO A 121 8.22 17.40 15.74
N VAL A 122 7.06 17.16 16.35
CA VAL A 122 5.90 16.51 15.70
C VAL A 122 5.44 17.24 14.44
N GLY A 123 5.56 18.58 14.40
CA GLY A 123 5.25 19.38 13.20
C GLY A 123 6.14 19.04 12.01
N LYS A 124 7.39 18.64 12.25
CA LYS A 124 8.31 18.16 11.20
C LYS A 124 7.88 16.79 10.70
N LEU A 125 7.57 15.85 11.59
CA LEU A 125 7.02 14.54 11.24
C LEU A 125 5.80 14.68 10.34
N LYS A 126 4.79 15.48 10.76
CA LYS A 126 3.58 15.74 9.93
C LYS A 126 3.92 16.30 8.56
N THR A 127 4.90 17.23 8.49
CA THR A 127 5.32 17.81 7.21
C THR A 127 5.92 16.75 6.29
N ASN A 128 6.76 15.87 6.82
CA ASN A 128 7.40 14.81 6.07
C ASN A 128 6.39 13.75 5.59
N LEU A 129 5.50 13.27 6.46
CA LEU A 129 4.45 12.33 6.10
C LEU A 129 3.53 12.89 5.01
N ASN A 130 3.08 14.15 5.13
CA ASN A 130 2.28 14.81 4.09
C ASN A 130 3.01 14.86 2.73
N LYS A 131 4.33 15.12 2.73
CA LYS A 131 5.13 15.14 1.49
C LYS A 131 5.29 13.74 0.90
N MET A 132 5.53 12.72 1.74
CA MET A 132 5.65 11.33 1.29
C MET A 132 4.35 10.84 0.66
N ILE A 133 3.21 11.12 1.29
CA ILE A 133 1.89 10.77 0.76
C ILE A 133 1.69 11.43 -0.61
N ARG A 134 1.91 12.75 -0.71
CA ARG A 134 1.75 13.47 -1.96
C ARG A 134 2.64 12.93 -3.08
N LEU A 135 3.93 12.69 -2.80
CA LEU A 135 4.87 12.14 -3.79
C LEU A 135 4.43 10.75 -4.29
N SER A 136 3.92 9.91 -3.39
CA SER A 136 3.43 8.58 -3.74
C SER A 136 2.16 8.66 -4.60
N GLN A 137 1.22 9.55 -4.25
CA GLN A 137 0.00 9.79 -5.04
C GLN A 137 0.31 10.40 -6.41
N GLU A 138 1.25 11.34 -6.50
CA GLU A 138 1.74 11.92 -7.76
C GLU A 138 2.40 10.87 -8.67
N ALA A 139 2.99 9.83 -8.08
CA ALA A 139 3.52 8.67 -8.81
C ALA A 139 2.44 7.63 -9.18
N GLY A 140 1.16 7.87 -8.86
CA GLY A 140 0.04 6.99 -9.18
C GLY A 140 -0.22 5.87 -8.16
N ALA A 141 0.47 5.88 -7.01
CA ALA A 141 0.29 4.87 -5.98
C ALA A 141 -0.83 5.24 -4.98
N THR A 142 -1.63 4.26 -4.58
CA THR A 142 -2.50 4.37 -3.40
C THR A 142 -1.65 4.31 -2.13
N VAL A 143 -1.86 5.25 -1.21
CA VAL A 143 -1.08 5.31 0.03
C VAL A 143 -1.87 4.76 1.20
N ILE A 144 -1.18 3.97 2.01
CA ILE A 144 -1.65 3.47 3.30
C ILE A 144 -0.65 3.99 4.34
N LEU A 145 -1.16 4.67 5.37
CA LEU A 145 -0.35 5.16 6.48
C LEU A 145 -0.48 4.19 7.66
N GLN A 146 0.65 3.77 8.22
CA GLN A 146 0.71 3.01 9.46
C GLN A 146 0.72 3.97 10.64
N ASP A 147 -0.21 3.81 11.58
CA ASP A 147 -0.17 4.49 12.87
C ASP A 147 1.02 4.01 13.71
N MET A 148 1.58 4.91 14.51
CA MET A 148 2.74 4.65 15.36
C MET A 148 2.49 5.14 16.78
N GLU A 149 2.93 4.35 17.74
CA GLU A 149 2.90 4.72 19.16
C GLU A 149 4.33 4.75 19.74
N ILE A 150 4.56 5.63 20.70
CA ILE A 150 5.82 5.71 21.46
C ILE A 150 5.55 5.47 22.94
N PRO A 151 6.57 5.02 23.69
CA PRO A 151 6.42 4.75 25.11
C PRO A 151 5.94 5.98 25.91
N SER A 152 5.07 5.75 26.91
CA SER A 152 4.43 6.82 27.69
C SER A 152 5.41 7.65 28.56
N ASN A 153 6.64 7.17 28.77
CA ASN A 153 7.68 7.88 29.53
C ASN A 153 8.22 9.15 28.81
N TYR A 154 7.83 9.39 27.56
CA TYR A 154 8.12 10.65 26.85
C TYR A 154 7.22 11.82 27.28
N GLY A 155 6.28 11.58 28.19
CA GLY A 155 5.36 12.56 28.74
C GLY A 155 4.07 12.70 27.94
N SER A 156 2.93 12.81 28.65
CA SER A 156 1.60 12.74 28.07
C SER A 156 1.36 13.76 26.94
N ARG A 157 1.87 15.00 27.12
CA ARG A 157 1.70 16.03 26.08
C ARG A 157 2.35 15.64 24.76
N TYR A 158 3.58 15.11 24.80
CA TYR A 158 4.30 14.74 23.58
C TYR A 158 3.71 13.47 22.96
N THR A 159 3.38 12.46 23.76
CA THR A 159 2.78 11.22 23.26
C THR A 159 1.41 11.45 22.63
N THR A 160 0.57 12.32 23.21
CA THR A 160 -0.71 12.70 22.60
C THR A 160 -0.51 13.43 21.27
N LEU A 161 0.34 14.47 21.23
CA LEU A 161 0.64 15.18 19.98
C LEU A 161 1.22 14.27 18.90
N PHE A 162 2.01 13.28 19.30
CA PHE A 162 2.60 12.31 18.39
C PHE A 162 1.53 11.37 17.79
N ALA A 163 0.66 10.81 18.63
CA ALA A 163 -0.44 9.95 18.17
C ALA A 163 -1.43 10.73 17.28
N ASP A 164 -1.89 11.91 17.71
CA ASP A 164 -2.82 12.75 16.94
C ASP A 164 -2.26 13.13 15.56
N ALA A 165 -0.94 13.12 15.39
CA ALA A 165 -0.30 13.49 14.13
C ALA A 165 -0.64 12.53 12.98
N PHE A 166 -0.79 11.24 13.25
CA PHE A 166 -1.11 10.24 12.23
C PHE A 166 -2.58 10.35 11.79
N ASP A 167 -3.50 10.51 12.75
CA ASP A 167 -4.92 10.76 12.45
C ASP A 167 -5.10 12.02 11.60
N GLU A 168 -4.49 13.16 12.03
CA GLU A 168 -4.56 14.43 11.30
C GLU A 168 -3.99 14.34 9.89
N VAL A 169 -2.87 13.62 9.71
CA VAL A 169 -2.25 13.44 8.39
C VAL A 169 -3.09 12.54 7.51
N ALA A 170 -3.62 11.44 8.03
CA ALA A 170 -4.47 10.52 7.28
C ALA A 170 -5.77 11.20 6.83
N GLU A 171 -6.46 11.89 7.73
CA GLU A 171 -7.69 12.64 7.44
C GLU A 171 -7.44 13.73 6.38
N LYS A 172 -6.40 14.53 6.55
CA LYS A 172 -6.06 15.63 5.64
C LYS A 172 -5.80 15.17 4.21
N ASN A 173 -5.22 13.98 4.02
CA ASN A 173 -4.82 13.47 2.71
C ASN A 173 -5.80 12.42 2.15
N ASP A 174 -6.88 12.12 2.88
CA ASP A 174 -7.86 11.08 2.53
C ASP A 174 -7.18 9.73 2.24
N VAL A 175 -6.30 9.28 3.16
CA VAL A 175 -5.60 8.00 3.07
C VAL A 175 -6.01 7.06 4.21
N ALA A 176 -5.97 5.76 3.95
CA ALA A 176 -6.26 4.77 4.97
C ALA A 176 -5.19 4.80 6.07
N LEU A 177 -5.63 4.82 7.33
CA LEU A 177 -4.77 4.68 8.51
C LEU A 177 -4.94 3.26 9.07
N VAL A 178 -3.85 2.49 9.09
CA VAL A 178 -3.81 1.16 9.71
C VAL A 178 -3.35 1.31 11.17
N PRO A 179 -4.11 0.80 12.15
CA PRO A 179 -3.73 0.91 13.55
C PRO A 179 -2.39 0.24 13.86
N PHE A 180 -1.66 0.75 14.85
CA PHE A 180 -0.32 0.28 15.21
C PHE A 180 -0.28 -1.22 15.50
N PHE A 181 0.44 -1.97 14.70
CA PHE A 181 0.44 -3.43 14.74
C PHE A 181 1.11 -4.02 15.98
N LEU A 182 2.03 -3.30 16.62
CA LEU A 182 2.65 -3.77 17.88
C LEU A 182 1.71 -3.69 19.08
N LYS A 183 0.60 -2.99 19.01
CA LYS A 183 -0.31 -2.81 20.15
C LYS A 183 -0.76 -4.13 20.77
N SER A 184 -0.92 -5.18 19.96
CA SER A 184 -1.31 -6.51 20.43
C SER A 184 -0.17 -7.35 20.98
N VAL A 185 1.08 -7.08 20.60
CA VAL A 185 2.26 -7.90 20.95
C VAL A 185 3.17 -7.22 21.98
N ALA A 186 3.25 -5.89 21.99
CA ALA A 186 4.18 -5.14 22.84
C ALA A 186 3.97 -5.34 24.35
N LEU A 187 2.75 -5.70 24.78
CA LEU A 187 2.45 -5.98 26.19
C LEU A 187 2.88 -7.38 26.63
N ASN A 188 3.17 -8.29 25.70
CA ASN A 188 3.65 -9.63 26.01
C ASN A 188 5.18 -9.66 25.89
N LYS A 189 5.87 -9.76 27.02
CA LYS A 189 7.34 -9.80 27.08
C LYS A 189 7.94 -11.00 26.32
N ASP A 190 7.21 -12.11 26.20
CA ASP A 190 7.67 -13.30 25.49
C ASP A 190 7.66 -13.11 23.97
N LEU A 191 7.03 -12.04 23.47
CA LEU A 191 6.98 -11.65 22.06
C LEU A 191 7.94 -10.51 21.71
N MET A 192 8.68 -9.97 22.71
CA MET A 192 9.60 -8.86 22.51
C MET A 192 11.06 -9.31 22.64
N GLN A 193 11.95 -8.61 21.94
CA GLN A 193 13.39 -8.75 22.16
C GLN A 193 13.80 -8.12 23.52
N LYS A 194 15.03 -8.36 23.93
CA LYS A 194 15.55 -7.87 25.24
C LYS A 194 15.54 -6.34 25.37
N ASP A 195 15.51 -5.62 24.26
CA ASP A 195 15.45 -4.16 24.24
C ASP A 195 14.05 -3.60 24.57
N GLY A 196 13.02 -4.45 24.55
CA GLY A 196 11.63 -4.08 24.84
C GLY A 196 10.98 -3.17 23.80
N ILE A 197 11.61 -3.00 22.63
CA ILE A 197 11.15 -2.15 21.52
C ILE A 197 10.79 -3.01 20.30
N HIS A 198 11.67 -3.96 19.96
CA HIS A 198 11.51 -4.77 18.76
C HIS A 198 10.81 -6.09 19.07
N PRO A 199 9.84 -6.50 18.25
CA PRO A 199 9.23 -7.82 18.37
C PRO A 199 10.25 -8.91 18.01
N ASN A 200 10.18 -10.03 18.71
CA ASN A 200 11.03 -11.18 18.41
C ASN A 200 10.46 -12.04 17.29
N LYS A 201 11.12 -13.17 17.00
CA LYS A 201 10.72 -14.11 15.93
C LYS A 201 9.30 -14.66 16.12
N GLU A 202 8.94 -14.97 17.36
CA GLU A 202 7.65 -15.56 17.71
C GLU A 202 6.49 -14.59 17.48
N ALA A 203 6.75 -13.28 17.54
CA ALA A 203 5.75 -12.24 17.25
C ALA A 203 5.48 -12.05 15.73
N GLN A 204 6.46 -12.39 14.88
CA GLN A 204 6.37 -12.03 13.47
C GLN A 204 5.19 -12.66 12.71
N PRO A 205 4.84 -13.95 12.93
CA PRO A 205 3.65 -14.53 12.32
C PRO A 205 2.35 -13.83 12.74
N LEU A 206 2.25 -13.42 14.01
CA LEU A 206 1.07 -12.70 14.52
C LEU A 206 0.94 -11.31 13.88
N ILE A 207 2.06 -10.63 13.69
CA ILE A 207 2.10 -9.34 12.98
C ILE A 207 1.74 -9.53 11.52
N ALA A 208 2.29 -10.54 10.85
CA ALA A 208 1.98 -10.83 9.45
C ALA A 208 0.49 -11.11 9.23
N GLU A 209 -0.13 -11.94 10.09
CA GLU A 209 -1.57 -12.21 10.05
C GLU A 209 -2.40 -10.94 10.30
N TYR A 210 -2.03 -10.13 11.28
CA TYR A 210 -2.68 -8.84 11.54
C TYR A 210 -2.61 -7.93 10.31
N MET A 211 -1.42 -7.80 9.71
CA MET A 211 -1.21 -6.94 8.54
C MET A 211 -1.91 -7.47 7.29
N ASP A 212 -1.97 -8.81 7.09
CA ASP A 212 -2.79 -9.42 6.04
C ASP A 212 -4.25 -8.98 6.14
N ASN A 213 -4.84 -9.14 7.33
CA ASN A 213 -6.23 -8.76 7.59
C ASN A 213 -6.50 -7.26 7.37
N LYS A 214 -5.51 -6.39 7.54
CA LYS A 214 -5.65 -4.94 7.38
C LYS A 214 -5.33 -4.46 5.96
N LEU A 215 -4.27 -4.96 5.35
CA LEU A 215 -3.76 -4.46 4.07
C LEU A 215 -4.48 -5.07 2.88
N LYS A 216 -4.79 -6.36 2.93
CA LYS A 216 -5.37 -7.08 1.79
C LYS A 216 -6.68 -6.47 1.28
N PRO A 217 -7.67 -6.12 2.12
CA PRO A 217 -8.86 -5.44 1.65
C PRO A 217 -8.55 -4.08 1.00
N LEU A 218 -7.62 -3.30 1.58
CA LEU A 218 -7.24 -1.98 1.06
C LEU A 218 -6.53 -2.05 -0.30
N ILE A 219 -5.85 -3.18 -0.58
CA ILE A 219 -5.12 -3.38 -1.83
C ILE A 219 -6.00 -4.00 -2.91
N LEU A 220 -6.86 -4.97 -2.54
CA LEU A 220 -7.68 -5.73 -3.49
C LEU A 220 -9.00 -5.03 -3.83
N ASP A 221 -9.60 -4.31 -2.88
CA ASP A 221 -10.81 -3.57 -3.14
C ASP A 221 -10.52 -2.42 -4.10
N ASN A 222 -10.78 -2.67 -5.38
CA ASN A 222 -10.87 -1.62 -6.41
C ASN A 222 -12.14 -0.78 -6.20
N ALA A 223 -12.48 -0.47 -4.95
CA ALA A 223 -13.57 0.45 -4.68
C ALA A 223 -13.12 1.82 -5.18
N THR A 224 -13.49 2.11 -6.43
CA THR A 224 -13.65 3.45 -7.01
C THR A 224 -14.08 4.43 -5.93
N ARG A 225 -13.17 5.30 -5.52
CA ARG A 225 -13.52 6.59 -4.97
C ARG A 225 -13.39 7.65 -6.05
#